data_a92524a3c7be135fa438b97400e9a31e
#
_entry.id   a92524a3c7be135fa438b97400e9a31e
#
_cell.length_a   1.000
_cell.length_b   1.000
_cell.length_c   1.000
_cell.angle_alpha   90.00
_cell.angle_beta   90.00
_cell.angle_gamma   90.00
#
_symmetry.space_group_name_H-M   'P 1'
#
loop_
_entity.id
_entity.type
_entity.pdbx_description
1 polymer ?
#
loop_
_entity_poly.entity_id
_entity_poly.type
_entity_poly.pdbx_seq_one_letter_code
_entity_poly.pdbx_strand_id
1 'polypeptide(L)'
;MNVLFAVWELDPFFKFGGLGDVARALPGSLKTLGVDIRVIVPYYKVVKMGRHKKAKVGKFQIDYAGKKATVEIWEVVHPYKQFTAYFLKNAKYFDKIVGIDTWGFFGKAVVEIIKQNVLNWQPDIIHVNDSHCGLIPLLVKTYALPVKTMLTIHNLAHQGKAPID
;
A
#
# COMPACT_ATOMS: atom_id res chain seq x y z
N MET A 1 -13.92 12.86 -3.81
CA MET A 1 -12.45 12.83 -3.64
C MET A 1 -12.03 11.39 -3.43
N ASN A 2 -11.08 10.93 -4.22
CA ASN A 2 -10.55 9.57 -4.22
C ASN A 2 -9.21 9.55 -3.48
N VAL A 3 -9.06 8.72 -2.46
CA VAL A 3 -7.83 8.62 -1.67
C VAL A 3 -7.29 7.19 -1.68
N LEU A 4 -6.03 7.02 -2.07
CA LEU A 4 -5.30 5.77 -1.91
C LEU A 4 -4.45 5.86 -0.64
N PHE A 5 -4.81 5.11 0.40
CA PHE A 5 -4.11 5.07 1.66
C PHE A 5 -3.06 3.96 1.63
N ALA A 6 -1.80 4.34 1.41
CA ALA A 6 -0.68 3.40 1.33
C ALA A 6 -0.07 3.19 2.72
N VAL A 7 -0.05 1.94 3.16
CA VAL A 7 0.45 1.56 4.48
C VAL A 7 1.03 0.14 4.43
N TRP A 8 1.88 -0.23 5.39
CA TRP A 8 2.53 -1.53 5.39
C TRP A 8 1.92 -2.55 6.35
N GLU A 9 0.97 -2.14 7.20
CA GLU A 9 0.18 -3.01 8.07
C GLU A 9 -1.28 -2.57 8.13
N LEU A 10 -2.19 -3.49 8.39
CA LEU A 10 -3.64 -3.26 8.46
C LEU A 10 -4.29 -4.25 9.42
N ASP A 11 -4.80 -3.78 10.55
CA ASP A 11 -5.63 -4.58 11.46
C ASP A 11 -6.99 -4.89 10.79
N PRO A 12 -7.56 -6.10 10.86
CA PRO A 12 -7.11 -7.27 11.62
C PRO A 12 -6.24 -8.27 10.83
N PHE A 13 -5.84 -7.97 9.61
CA PHE A 13 -5.15 -8.90 8.73
C PHE A 13 -3.69 -9.12 9.11
N PHE A 14 -3.01 -8.04 9.44
CA PHE A 14 -1.64 -8.01 9.90
C PHE A 14 -1.38 -6.72 10.68
N LYS A 15 -0.92 -6.86 11.89
CA LYS A 15 -0.59 -5.74 12.78
C LYS A 15 0.71 -6.04 13.51
N PHE A 16 1.61 -5.08 13.50
CA PHE A 16 2.85 -5.12 14.26
C PHE A 16 2.85 -4.07 15.38
N GLY A 17 2.29 -2.90 15.11
CA GLY A 17 2.23 -1.77 16.03
C GLY A 17 0.95 -0.96 15.95
N GLY A 18 1.01 0.28 16.44
CA GLY A 18 -0.12 1.21 16.43
C GLY A 18 -0.55 1.68 15.04
N LEU A 19 0.34 1.56 14.04
CA LEU A 19 0.03 1.94 12.66
C LEU A 19 -1.11 1.11 12.08
N GLY A 20 -1.18 -0.19 12.43
CA GLY A 20 -2.30 -1.05 12.01
C GLY A 20 -3.65 -0.57 12.53
N ASP A 21 -3.70 0.00 13.75
CA ASP A 21 -4.93 0.60 14.30
C ASP A 21 -5.32 1.88 13.54
N VAL A 22 -4.35 2.73 13.23
CA VAL A 22 -4.57 3.92 12.41
C VAL A 22 -5.07 3.54 11.02
N ALA A 23 -4.45 2.52 10.39
CA ALA A 23 -4.86 2.02 9.07
C ALA A 23 -6.28 1.45 9.05
N ARG A 24 -6.78 0.96 10.19
CA ARG A 24 -8.19 0.58 10.35
C ARG A 24 -9.10 1.77 10.61
N ALA A 25 -8.69 2.66 11.53
CA ALA A 25 -9.58 3.69 12.06
C ALA A 25 -9.76 4.86 11.08
N LEU A 26 -8.66 5.44 10.59
CA LEU A 26 -8.69 6.65 9.76
C LEU A 26 -9.41 6.43 8.42
N PRO A 27 -9.10 5.39 7.62
CA PRO A 27 -9.86 5.13 6.40
C PRO A 27 -11.35 4.89 6.66
N GLY A 28 -11.68 4.18 7.74
CA GLY A 28 -13.07 3.98 8.14
C GLY A 28 -13.79 5.29 8.43
N SER A 29 -13.17 6.21 9.14
CA SER A 29 -13.73 7.52 9.46
C SER A 29 -13.86 8.40 8.22
N LEU A 30 -12.86 8.43 7.35
CA LEU A 30 -12.90 9.19 6.09
C LEU A 30 -14.02 8.67 5.17
N LYS A 31 -14.22 7.36 5.12
CA LYS A 31 -15.32 6.77 4.36
C LYS A 31 -16.69 7.26 4.86
N THR A 32 -16.91 7.36 6.19
CA THR A 32 -18.18 7.88 6.73
C THR A 32 -18.42 9.34 6.38
N LEU A 33 -17.36 10.09 6.05
CA LEU A 33 -17.42 11.47 5.56
C LEU A 33 -17.58 11.57 4.03
N GLY A 34 -17.84 10.46 3.34
CA GLY A 34 -18.08 10.44 1.90
C GLY A 34 -16.82 10.43 1.02
N VAL A 35 -15.65 10.16 1.59
CA VAL A 35 -14.41 9.98 0.81
C VAL A 35 -14.37 8.57 0.21
N ASP A 36 -14.14 8.44 -1.12
CA ASP A 36 -13.80 7.15 -1.72
C ASP A 36 -12.36 6.80 -1.37
N ILE A 37 -12.19 6.18 -0.21
CA ILE A 37 -10.90 5.78 0.31
C ILE A 37 -10.67 4.28 0.11
N ARG A 38 -9.52 3.94 -0.44
CA ARG A 38 -9.06 2.56 -0.63
C ARG A 38 -7.70 2.40 0.02
N VAL A 39 -7.52 1.32 0.76
CA VAL A 39 -6.26 1.01 1.45
C VAL A 39 -5.43 0.09 0.57
N ILE A 40 -4.12 0.31 0.49
CA ILE A 40 -3.21 -0.58 -0.21
C ILE A 40 -2.07 -0.99 0.71
N VAL A 41 -1.81 -2.31 0.77
CA VAL A 41 -0.89 -2.92 1.73
C VAL A 41 -0.19 -4.13 1.10
N PRO A 42 1.06 -4.44 1.48
CA PRO A 42 1.70 -5.67 1.03
C PRO A 42 0.99 -6.94 1.56
N TYR A 43 0.92 -7.97 0.72
CA TYR A 43 0.40 -9.27 1.11
C TYR A 43 1.54 -10.16 1.61
N TYR A 44 2.02 -9.89 2.81
CA TYR A 44 3.06 -10.70 3.44
C TYR A 44 2.58 -12.14 3.70
N LYS A 45 3.51 -13.07 3.79
CA LYS A 45 3.22 -14.47 4.10
C LYS A 45 2.49 -14.67 5.44
N VAL A 46 2.72 -13.77 6.39
CA VAL A 46 2.07 -13.78 7.72
C VAL A 46 0.67 -13.20 7.75
N VAL A 47 0.21 -12.57 6.68
CA VAL A 47 -1.14 -11.96 6.59
C VAL A 47 -2.19 -13.06 6.70
N LYS A 48 -3.07 -12.92 7.68
CA LYS A 48 -4.16 -13.86 7.92
C LYS A 48 -5.46 -13.34 7.31
N MET A 49 -5.82 -13.85 6.15
CA MET A 49 -7.10 -13.50 5.50
C MET A 49 -8.31 -14.16 6.16
N GLY A 50 -8.10 -15.23 6.96
CA GLY A 50 -9.18 -15.93 7.62
C GLY A 50 -10.29 -16.38 6.65
N ARG A 51 -11.55 -16.19 7.07
CA ARG A 51 -12.75 -16.48 6.26
C ARG A 51 -13.23 -15.30 5.41
N HIS A 52 -12.46 -14.20 5.36
CA HIS A 52 -12.84 -13.02 4.59
C HIS A 52 -12.81 -13.34 3.09
N LYS A 53 -13.91 -12.98 2.41
CA LYS A 53 -13.99 -13.12 0.95
C LYS A 53 -12.95 -12.20 0.32
N LYS A 54 -12.13 -12.79 -0.54
CA LYS A 54 -11.11 -12.09 -1.32
C LYS A 54 -11.27 -12.40 -2.79
N ALA A 55 -11.02 -11.41 -3.63
CA ALA A 55 -11.02 -11.56 -5.07
C ALA A 55 -9.69 -11.10 -5.65
N LYS A 56 -9.18 -11.80 -6.65
CA LYS A 56 -8.05 -11.32 -7.44
C LYS A 56 -8.58 -10.36 -8.50
N VAL A 57 -8.29 -9.07 -8.34
CA VAL A 57 -8.84 -8.00 -9.18
C VAL A 57 -7.84 -7.44 -10.17
N GLY A 58 -6.57 -7.83 -10.08
CA GLY A 58 -5.55 -7.39 -11.02
C GLY A 58 -4.29 -8.25 -11.01
N LYS A 59 -3.56 -8.17 -12.12
CA LYS A 59 -2.22 -8.74 -12.28
C LYS A 59 -1.46 -7.87 -13.28
N PHE A 60 -0.26 -7.43 -12.92
CA PHE A 60 0.56 -6.58 -13.77
C PHE A 60 2.05 -6.88 -13.59
N GLN A 61 2.88 -6.33 -14.46
CA GLN A 61 4.33 -6.46 -14.38
C GLN A 61 4.97 -5.12 -14.07
N ILE A 62 6.03 -5.17 -13.30
CA ILE A 62 6.90 -4.03 -13.00
C ILE A 62 8.36 -4.39 -13.28
N ASP A 63 9.13 -3.40 -13.72
CA ASP A 63 10.58 -3.51 -13.78
C ASP A 63 11.14 -3.02 -12.44
N TYR A 64 11.85 -3.91 -11.74
CA TYR A 64 12.47 -3.62 -10.45
C TYR A 64 13.85 -4.24 -10.35
N ALA A 65 14.87 -3.43 -10.05
CA ALA A 65 16.27 -3.84 -9.97
C ALA A 65 16.72 -4.63 -11.22
N GLY A 66 16.37 -4.13 -12.42
CA GLY A 66 16.76 -4.72 -13.70
C GLY A 66 16.04 -6.03 -14.05
N LYS A 67 15.00 -6.41 -13.29
CA LYS A 67 14.25 -7.66 -13.52
C LYS A 67 12.76 -7.38 -13.58
N LYS A 68 12.04 -8.14 -14.44
CA LYS A 68 10.58 -8.12 -14.45
C LYS A 68 10.03 -8.91 -13.27
N ALA A 69 9.08 -8.31 -12.56
CA ALA A 69 8.37 -8.95 -11.46
C ALA A 69 6.86 -8.82 -11.65
N THR A 70 6.14 -9.91 -11.38
CA THR A 70 4.69 -9.92 -11.46
C THR A 70 4.09 -9.60 -10.11
N VAL A 71 3.13 -8.68 -10.08
CA VAL A 71 2.35 -8.33 -8.89
C VAL A 71 0.90 -8.72 -9.11
N GLU A 72 0.32 -9.42 -8.16
CA GLU A 72 -1.12 -9.69 -8.11
C GLU A 72 -1.79 -8.75 -7.11
N ILE A 73 -3.00 -8.31 -7.44
CA ILE A 73 -3.83 -7.48 -6.55
C ILE A 73 -5.00 -8.31 -6.06
N TRP A 74 -5.08 -8.46 -4.75
CA TRP A 74 -6.18 -9.13 -4.08
C TRP A 74 -7.01 -8.10 -3.31
N GLU A 75 -8.30 -8.06 -3.61
CA GLU A 75 -9.26 -7.16 -2.98
C GLU A 75 -9.99 -7.86 -1.84
N VAL A 76 -10.17 -7.12 -0.74
CA VAL A 76 -10.97 -7.52 0.41
C VAL A 76 -11.76 -6.31 0.89
N VAL A 77 -13.03 -6.50 1.26
CA VAL A 77 -13.76 -5.48 2.02
C VAL A 77 -13.38 -5.60 3.49
N HIS A 78 -12.91 -4.50 4.08
CA HIS A 78 -12.49 -4.51 5.49
C HIS A 78 -13.67 -4.88 6.42
N PRO A 79 -13.53 -5.92 7.28
CA PRO A 79 -14.66 -6.55 7.96
C PRO A 79 -15.44 -5.62 8.89
N TYR A 80 -14.75 -4.68 9.54
CA TYR A 80 -15.36 -3.78 10.53
C TYR A 80 -15.69 -2.38 10.00
N LYS A 81 -15.00 -1.94 8.97
CA LYS A 81 -15.06 -0.56 8.47
C LYS A 81 -15.55 -0.43 7.04
N GLN A 82 -15.76 -1.56 6.38
CA GLN A 82 -16.39 -1.67 5.06
C GLN A 82 -15.72 -0.87 3.92
N PHE A 83 -14.47 -0.43 4.10
CA PHE A 83 -13.69 0.14 3.00
C PHE A 83 -12.98 -0.96 2.19
N THR A 84 -12.64 -0.66 0.96
CA THR A 84 -11.86 -1.56 0.08
C THR A 84 -10.40 -1.58 0.48
N ALA A 85 -9.83 -2.76 0.66
CA ALA A 85 -8.40 -2.97 0.90
C ALA A 85 -7.78 -3.84 -0.21
N TYR A 86 -6.70 -3.36 -0.80
CA TYR A 86 -5.91 -4.05 -1.81
C TYR A 86 -4.65 -4.63 -1.19
N PHE A 87 -4.45 -5.92 -1.35
CA PHE A 87 -3.27 -6.64 -0.92
C PHE A 87 -2.40 -6.96 -2.13
N LEU A 88 -1.21 -6.39 -2.19
CA LEU A 88 -0.25 -6.63 -3.26
C LEU A 88 0.57 -7.88 -2.98
N LYS A 89 0.49 -8.88 -3.85
CA LYS A 89 1.17 -10.15 -3.69
C LYS A 89 2.31 -10.31 -4.67
N ASN A 90 3.49 -10.62 -4.13
CA ASN A 90 4.64 -11.12 -4.87
C ASN A 90 5.44 -12.04 -3.93
N ALA A 91 5.71 -13.27 -4.35
CA ALA A 91 6.32 -14.29 -3.49
C ALA A 91 7.76 -13.97 -3.08
N LYS A 92 8.48 -13.19 -3.89
CA LYS A 92 9.89 -12.86 -3.62
C LYS A 92 10.02 -11.67 -2.68
N TYR A 93 9.31 -10.57 -2.96
CA TYR A 93 9.52 -9.30 -2.28
C TYR A 93 8.65 -9.10 -1.05
N PHE A 94 7.57 -9.85 -0.92
CA PHE A 94 6.67 -9.83 0.26
C PHE A 94 6.74 -11.11 1.10
N ASP A 95 7.77 -11.93 0.91
CA ASP A 95 8.02 -13.09 1.78
C ASP A 95 8.51 -12.65 3.18
N LYS A 96 9.25 -11.54 3.25
CA LYS A 96 9.76 -10.91 4.48
C LYS A 96 9.00 -9.62 4.77
N ILE A 97 8.79 -9.32 6.05
CA ILE A 97 8.06 -8.13 6.50
C ILE A 97 8.95 -6.88 6.44
N VAL A 98 10.25 -7.03 6.62
CA VAL A 98 11.20 -5.93 6.81
C VAL A 98 12.33 -6.03 5.79
N GLY A 99 12.66 -4.88 5.20
CA GLY A 99 13.80 -4.70 4.33
C GLY A 99 13.59 -3.60 3.32
N ILE A 100 14.65 -2.89 2.98
CA ILE A 100 14.60 -1.77 2.03
C ILE A 100 14.10 -2.21 0.66
N ASP A 101 14.47 -3.42 0.22
CA ASP A 101 13.97 -4.01 -1.03
C ASP A 101 12.46 -4.21 -1.02
N THR A 102 11.90 -4.64 0.13
CA THR A 102 10.44 -4.81 0.29
C THR A 102 9.72 -3.47 0.19
N TRP A 103 10.25 -2.44 0.85
CA TRP A 103 9.65 -1.10 0.84
C TRP A 103 9.79 -0.43 -0.54
N GLY A 104 10.96 -0.55 -1.16
CA GLY A 104 11.20 -0.06 -2.51
C GLY A 104 10.29 -0.73 -3.54
N PHE A 105 10.16 -2.05 -3.45
CA PHE A 105 9.28 -2.82 -4.31
C PHE A 105 7.80 -2.43 -4.11
N PHE A 106 7.36 -2.25 -2.87
CA PHE A 106 6.00 -1.82 -2.56
C PHE A 106 5.71 -0.43 -3.14
N GLY A 107 6.60 0.54 -2.90
CA GLY A 107 6.46 1.88 -3.45
C GLY A 107 6.38 1.88 -4.98
N LYS A 108 7.26 1.11 -5.63
CA LYS A 108 7.24 0.93 -7.10
C LYS A 108 5.93 0.31 -7.57
N ALA A 109 5.45 -0.73 -6.91
CA ALA A 109 4.20 -1.40 -7.27
C ALA A 109 2.98 -0.49 -7.14
N VAL A 110 2.89 0.32 -6.07
CA VAL A 110 1.81 1.29 -5.87
C VAL A 110 1.78 2.31 -7.01
N VAL A 111 2.93 2.86 -7.38
CA VAL A 111 3.03 3.86 -8.44
C VAL A 111 2.71 3.27 -9.81
N GLU A 112 3.14 2.05 -10.09
CA GLU A 112 2.85 1.37 -11.36
C GLU A 112 1.37 1.01 -11.51
N ILE A 113 0.65 0.72 -10.42
CA ILE A 113 -0.82 0.53 -10.45
C ILE A 113 -1.52 1.77 -11.00
N ILE A 114 -1.10 2.95 -10.56
CA ILE A 114 -1.67 4.23 -11.00
C ILE A 114 -1.27 4.52 -12.45
N LYS A 115 0.02 4.40 -12.77
CA LYS A 115 0.58 4.64 -14.10
C LYS A 115 -0.06 3.76 -15.17
N GLN A 116 -0.27 2.46 -14.87
CA GLN A 116 -0.86 1.49 -15.79
C GLN A 116 -2.40 1.43 -15.69
N ASN A 117 -3.01 2.21 -14.81
CA ASN A 117 -4.46 2.21 -14.52
C ASN A 117 -5.03 0.79 -14.26
N VAL A 118 -4.29 -0.04 -13.53
CA VAL A 118 -4.59 -1.47 -13.34
C VAL A 118 -5.95 -1.71 -12.66
N LEU A 119 -6.37 -0.78 -11.80
CA LEU A 119 -7.63 -0.87 -11.05
C LEU A 119 -8.81 -0.17 -11.74
N ASN A 120 -8.59 0.41 -12.91
CA ASN A 120 -9.57 1.28 -13.58
C ASN A 120 -10.17 2.33 -12.62
N TRP A 121 -9.31 2.84 -11.73
CA TRP A 121 -9.62 3.84 -10.72
C TRP A 121 -8.39 4.66 -10.42
N GLN A 122 -8.54 5.97 -10.32
CA GLN A 122 -7.43 6.89 -10.08
C GLN A 122 -7.67 7.66 -8.78
N PRO A 123 -6.66 7.75 -7.89
CA PRO A 123 -6.73 8.59 -6.72
C PRO A 123 -6.43 10.06 -7.06
N ASP A 124 -7.11 10.97 -6.37
CA ASP A 124 -6.74 12.38 -6.33
C ASP A 124 -5.53 12.60 -5.42
N ILE A 125 -5.44 11.76 -4.35
CA ILE A 125 -4.38 11.84 -3.33
C ILE A 125 -3.90 10.42 -2.99
N ILE A 126 -2.57 10.25 -2.90
CA ILE A 126 -1.96 9.10 -2.23
C ILE A 126 -1.56 9.54 -0.82
N HIS A 127 -2.22 9.01 0.20
CA HIS A 127 -1.86 9.21 1.59
C HIS A 127 -0.84 8.15 2.02
N VAL A 128 0.38 8.58 2.19
CA VAL A 128 1.56 7.75 2.45
C VAL A 128 1.83 7.72 3.95
N ASN A 129 2.10 6.57 4.52
CA ASN A 129 2.27 6.40 5.96
C ASN A 129 3.64 5.82 6.31
N ASP A 130 4.42 6.56 7.09
CA ASP A 130 5.76 6.26 7.58
C ASP A 130 6.83 5.99 6.50
N SER A 131 8.05 5.71 6.94
CA SER A 131 9.22 5.48 6.09
C SER A 131 9.06 4.34 5.10
N HIS A 132 8.29 3.31 5.45
CA HIS A 132 8.02 2.14 4.61
C HIS A 132 7.36 2.48 3.27
N CYS A 133 6.62 3.59 3.25
CA CYS A 133 5.94 4.10 2.06
C CYS A 133 6.60 5.36 1.50
N GLY A 134 7.65 5.87 2.15
CA GLY A 134 8.26 7.17 1.87
C GLY A 134 8.84 7.35 0.47
N LEU A 135 9.12 6.26 -0.26
CA LEU A 135 9.60 6.32 -1.64
C LEU A 135 8.48 6.70 -2.63
N ILE A 136 7.22 6.51 -2.29
CA ILE A 136 6.08 6.76 -3.19
C ILE A 136 6.05 8.21 -3.70
N PRO A 137 6.16 9.26 -2.85
CA PRO A 137 6.15 10.65 -3.31
C PRO A 137 7.28 10.97 -4.31
N LEU A 138 8.47 10.41 -4.08
CA LEU A 138 9.59 10.58 -5.00
C LEU A 138 9.28 9.95 -6.36
N LEU A 139 8.75 8.74 -6.39
CA LEU A 139 8.39 8.05 -7.63
C LEU A 139 7.24 8.74 -8.36
N VAL A 140 6.23 9.25 -7.66
CA VAL A 140 5.14 10.05 -8.24
C VAL A 140 5.71 11.26 -8.97
N LYS A 141 6.64 11.98 -8.34
CA LYS A 141 7.32 13.12 -8.95
C LYS A 141 8.17 12.71 -10.15
N THR A 142 8.96 11.64 -10.00
CA THR A 142 9.86 11.13 -11.06
C THR A 142 9.08 10.72 -12.33
N TYR A 143 7.91 10.12 -12.16
CA TYR A 143 7.05 9.71 -13.28
C TYR A 143 6.05 10.77 -13.72
N ALA A 144 6.10 11.97 -13.14
CA ALA A 144 5.18 13.08 -13.42
C ALA A 144 3.70 12.65 -13.39
N LEU A 145 3.32 11.81 -12.41
CA LEU A 145 1.95 11.35 -12.30
C LEU A 145 1.03 12.47 -11.79
N PRO A 146 -0.18 12.62 -12.37
CA PRO A 146 -1.11 13.69 -12.00
C PRO A 146 -1.88 13.36 -10.71
N VAL A 147 -1.17 13.04 -9.64
CA VAL A 147 -1.72 12.70 -8.32
C VAL A 147 -0.96 13.45 -7.22
N LYS A 148 -1.67 13.95 -6.23
CA LYS A 148 -1.07 14.60 -5.06
C LYS A 148 -0.61 13.54 -4.06
N THR A 149 0.41 13.86 -3.26
CA THR A 149 0.89 12.98 -2.19
C THR A 149 0.85 13.71 -0.85
N MET A 150 0.48 12.98 0.21
CA MET A 150 0.52 13.43 1.59
C MET A 150 1.25 12.37 2.41
N LEU A 151 2.25 12.77 3.19
CA LEU A 151 3.00 11.88 4.07
C LEU A 151 2.62 12.16 5.53
N THR A 152 2.23 11.11 6.26
CA THR A 152 2.09 11.14 7.72
C THR A 152 3.21 10.32 8.35
N ILE A 153 3.92 10.90 9.30
CA ILE A 153 4.94 10.26 10.12
C ILE A 153 4.34 10.00 11.50
N HIS A 154 4.15 8.72 11.82
CA HIS A 154 3.53 8.32 13.09
C HIS A 154 4.56 8.15 14.21
N ASN A 155 5.82 7.83 13.86
CA ASN A 155 6.88 7.65 14.85
C ASN A 155 8.24 8.09 14.30
N LEU A 156 8.78 9.20 14.83
CA LEU A 156 10.08 9.74 14.43
C LEU A 156 11.27 8.86 14.85
N ALA A 157 11.11 7.94 15.79
CA ALA A 157 12.17 7.02 16.20
C ALA A 157 12.50 5.98 15.11
N HIS A 158 11.54 5.67 14.21
CA HIS A 158 11.69 4.67 13.17
C HIS A 158 11.76 5.30 11.77
N GLN A 159 12.90 5.93 11.47
CA GLN A 159 13.08 6.72 10.24
C GLN A 159 13.44 5.89 8.99
N GLY A 160 13.54 4.57 9.10
CA GLY A 160 13.89 3.71 7.95
C GLY A 160 15.29 3.96 7.41
N LYS A 161 16.23 4.32 8.28
CA LYS A 161 17.63 4.56 7.88
C LYS A 161 18.24 3.28 7.33
N ALA A 162 18.89 3.38 6.17
CA ALA A 162 19.67 2.32 5.54
C ALA A 162 20.99 2.89 5.03
N PRO A 163 22.07 2.09 4.95
CA PRO A 163 23.29 2.49 4.24
C PRO A 163 22.97 2.88 2.81
N ILE A 164 23.64 3.90 2.32
CA ILE A 164 23.67 4.28 0.90
C ILE A 164 24.99 3.70 0.37
N ASP A 165 24.91 2.55 -0.26
CA ASP A 165 26.07 1.93 -0.93
C ASP A 165 26.12 2.39 -2.39
#